data_8c641923c6f8a058b98b7964f455a3ae
#
_entry.id   8c641923c6f8a058b98b7964f455a3ae
#
_cell.length_a   1.000
_cell.length_b   1.000
_cell.length_c   1.000
_cell.angle_alpha   90.00
_cell.angle_beta   90.00
_cell.angle_gamma   90.00
#
_symmetry.space_group_name_H-M   'P 1'
#
loop_
_entity.id
_entity.type
_entity.pdbx_description
1 polymer ?
#
loop_
_entity_poly.entity_id
_entity_poly.type
_entity_poly.pdbx_seq_one_letter_code
_entity_poly.pdbx_strand_id
1 'polypeptide(L)'
;GPDRAFREWLRAWAKDHPRYGYRRAYHDARAEGWVVNHKKIQRLWRDEGLRVPQRRRRKRVGSSTVDAPTADAPNVVWAVDFQFDADEHGRPIKICSIVDEHTRECIGGLVERSITADRLTAHLEDLVAARGAPAVLRSDNGPEFISEAMADWAGTRTGLSYIPPGSPWRNGYVESFNSRIRDECLNINSFYSLLHAQVIIGDWKDEYNHHRRHSSLGYLTPAEYARQCTHQMETDDSQNVRTE
;
A
#
# COMPACT_ATOMS: atom_id res chain seq x y z
N GLY A 1 -12.04 31.44 -20.78
CA GLY A 1 -10.93 30.98 -21.60
C GLY A 1 -11.08 29.49 -21.91
N PRO A 2 -10.40 28.95 -22.92
CA PRO A 2 -10.59 27.57 -23.42
C PRO A 2 -10.29 26.46 -22.39
N ASP A 3 -9.62 26.80 -21.30
CA ASP A 3 -9.25 25.84 -20.27
C ASP A 3 -10.09 25.98 -18.98
N ARG A 4 -11.18 26.75 -18.98
CA ARG A 4 -11.94 27.06 -17.77
C ARG A 4 -12.50 25.81 -17.10
N ALA A 5 -13.22 24.99 -17.84
CA ALA A 5 -13.81 23.77 -17.30
C ALA A 5 -12.76 22.80 -16.75
N PHE A 6 -11.64 22.68 -17.46
CA PHE A 6 -10.54 21.81 -17.01
C PHE A 6 -9.82 22.35 -15.77
N ARG A 7 -9.68 23.69 -15.62
CA ARG A 7 -9.14 24.31 -14.40
C ARG A 7 -10.08 24.11 -13.21
N GLU A 8 -11.38 24.19 -13.42
CA GLU A 8 -12.40 23.89 -12.39
C GLU A 8 -12.30 22.44 -11.94
N TRP A 9 -12.18 21.50 -12.89
CA TRP A 9 -11.93 20.09 -12.59
C TRP A 9 -10.63 19.89 -11.80
N LEU A 10 -9.52 20.48 -12.19
CA LEU A 10 -8.23 20.37 -11.49
C LEU A 10 -8.31 20.85 -10.03
N ARG A 11 -9.01 21.95 -9.78
CA ARG A 11 -9.19 22.47 -8.42
C ARG A 11 -10.06 21.53 -7.56
N ALA A 12 -11.14 21.03 -8.12
CA ALA A 12 -12.00 20.06 -7.43
C ALA A 12 -11.23 18.78 -7.11
N TRP A 13 -10.57 18.21 -8.11
CA TRP A 13 -9.76 17.00 -7.95
C TRP A 13 -8.66 17.18 -6.89
N ALA A 14 -7.93 18.30 -6.90
CA ALA A 14 -6.88 18.59 -5.93
C ALA A 14 -7.41 18.78 -4.51
N LYS A 15 -8.63 19.28 -4.36
CA LYS A 15 -9.30 19.43 -3.06
C LYS A 15 -9.61 18.05 -2.46
N ASP A 16 -10.06 17.12 -3.28
CA ASP A 16 -10.39 15.75 -2.86
C ASP A 16 -9.11 14.92 -2.63
N HIS A 17 -8.00 15.30 -3.27
CA HIS A 17 -6.71 14.61 -3.19
C HIS A 17 -5.57 15.54 -2.74
N PRO A 18 -5.60 16.07 -1.50
CA PRO A 18 -4.70 17.16 -1.07
C PRO A 18 -3.21 16.78 -1.02
N ARG A 19 -2.90 15.49 -1.07
CA ARG A 19 -1.52 14.95 -1.06
C ARG A 19 -1.06 14.40 -2.41
N TYR A 20 -1.90 14.49 -3.46
CA TYR A 20 -1.55 13.98 -4.78
C TYR A 20 -1.02 15.10 -5.69
N GLY A 21 -0.09 14.74 -6.55
CA GLY A 21 0.51 15.69 -7.50
C GLY A 21 -0.09 15.56 -8.91
N TYR A 22 0.23 16.51 -9.76
CA TYR A 22 -0.27 16.64 -11.13
C TYR A 22 -0.10 15.39 -12.02
N ARG A 23 0.86 14.51 -11.72
CA ARG A 23 1.04 13.26 -12.49
C ARG A 23 -0.13 12.30 -12.30
N ARG A 24 -0.65 12.17 -11.07
CA ARG A 24 -1.88 11.38 -10.83
C ARG A 24 -3.09 12.06 -11.44
N ALA A 25 -3.23 13.37 -11.23
CA ALA A 25 -4.28 14.16 -11.89
C ALA A 25 -4.29 14.00 -13.42
N TYR A 26 -3.13 13.85 -14.06
CA TYR A 26 -3.04 13.58 -15.49
C TYR A 26 -3.66 12.22 -15.85
N HIS A 27 -3.34 11.17 -15.12
CA HIS A 27 -3.86 9.84 -15.43
C HIS A 27 -5.36 9.74 -15.15
N ASP A 28 -5.86 10.37 -14.08
CA ASP A 28 -7.28 10.39 -13.75
C ASP A 28 -8.08 11.24 -14.76
N ALA A 29 -7.56 12.42 -15.13
CA ALA A 29 -8.16 13.22 -16.18
C ALA A 29 -8.29 12.45 -17.50
N ARG A 30 -7.26 11.69 -17.87
CA ARG A 30 -7.29 10.83 -19.07
C ARG A 30 -8.33 9.72 -18.97
N ALA A 31 -8.46 9.10 -17.80
CA ALA A 31 -9.45 8.08 -17.53
C ALA A 31 -10.89 8.61 -17.58
N GLU A 32 -11.10 9.86 -17.17
CA GLU A 32 -12.38 10.58 -17.29
C GLU A 32 -12.65 11.16 -18.69
N GLY A 33 -11.76 10.92 -19.66
CA GLY A 33 -11.96 11.32 -21.07
C GLY A 33 -11.43 12.70 -21.42
N TRP A 34 -10.75 13.42 -20.53
CA TRP A 34 -10.13 14.67 -20.88
C TRP A 34 -8.98 14.52 -21.89
N VAL A 35 -9.04 15.25 -23.00
CA VAL A 35 -8.00 15.26 -24.03
C VAL A 35 -6.94 16.31 -23.63
N VAL A 36 -6.01 15.89 -22.82
CA VAL A 36 -4.95 16.76 -22.27
C VAL A 36 -3.60 16.06 -22.35
N ASN A 37 -2.52 16.83 -22.47
CA ASN A 37 -1.18 16.31 -22.38
C ASN A 37 -0.52 16.66 -21.03
N HIS A 38 0.48 15.89 -20.67
CA HIS A 38 1.22 16.00 -19.43
C HIS A 38 1.80 17.43 -19.19
N LYS A 39 2.35 18.08 -20.20
CA LYS A 39 2.92 19.43 -20.10
C LYS A 39 1.85 20.48 -19.80
N LYS A 40 0.66 20.34 -20.41
CA LYS A 40 -0.47 21.24 -20.18
C LYS A 40 -0.95 21.14 -18.72
N ILE A 41 -1.15 19.93 -18.21
CA ILE A 41 -1.54 19.72 -16.81
C ILE A 41 -0.48 20.29 -15.86
N GLN A 42 0.80 20.01 -16.07
CA GLN A 42 1.87 20.52 -15.23
C GLN A 42 1.90 22.06 -15.16
N ARG A 43 1.65 22.73 -16.30
CA ARG A 43 1.55 24.19 -16.36
C ARG A 43 0.34 24.68 -15.56
N LEU A 44 -0.86 24.16 -15.87
CA LEU A 44 -2.09 24.58 -15.21
C LEU A 44 -2.05 24.31 -13.70
N TRP A 45 -1.52 23.17 -13.28
CA TRP A 45 -1.29 22.82 -11.87
C TRP A 45 -0.45 23.86 -11.13
N ARG A 46 0.57 24.40 -11.80
CA ARG A 46 1.41 25.45 -11.26
C ARG A 46 0.68 26.79 -11.21
N ASP A 47 -0.02 27.12 -12.29
CA ASP A 47 -0.77 28.39 -12.43
C ASP A 47 -1.88 28.49 -11.39
N GLU A 48 -2.54 27.37 -11.04
CA GLU A 48 -3.58 27.28 -10.01
C GLU A 48 -3.02 27.17 -8.57
N GLY A 49 -1.71 27.16 -8.38
CA GLY A 49 -1.09 27.07 -7.06
C GLY A 49 -1.24 25.71 -6.35
N LEU A 50 -1.56 24.63 -7.08
CA LEU A 50 -1.89 23.31 -6.54
C LEU A 50 -0.67 22.46 -6.15
N ARG A 51 0.53 23.06 -6.05
CA ARG A 51 1.76 22.32 -5.74
C ARG A 51 1.70 21.73 -4.33
N VAL A 52 1.93 20.42 -4.24
CA VAL A 52 2.10 19.72 -2.98
C VAL A 52 3.56 19.88 -2.53
N PRO A 53 3.83 20.17 -1.24
CA PRO A 53 5.20 20.21 -0.71
C PRO A 53 5.92 18.89 -0.97
N GLN A 54 7.12 18.97 -1.57
CA GLN A 54 7.91 17.79 -1.83
C GLN A 54 8.60 17.32 -0.55
N ARG A 55 8.38 16.07 -0.17
CA ARG A 55 9.22 15.41 0.85
C ARG A 55 10.64 15.29 0.33
N ARG A 56 11.64 15.78 1.08
CA ARG A 56 13.06 15.53 0.77
C ARG A 56 13.30 14.02 0.76
N ARG A 57 13.74 13.50 -0.39
CA ARG A 57 14.18 12.10 -0.48
C ARG A 57 15.40 11.92 0.45
N ARG A 58 15.29 11.05 1.44
CA ARG A 58 16.48 10.56 2.16
C ARG A 58 17.34 9.80 1.15
N LYS A 59 18.65 10.10 1.10
CA LYS A 59 19.60 9.30 0.32
C LYS A 59 19.56 7.87 0.85
N ARG A 60 19.30 6.90 -0.02
CA ARG A 60 19.47 5.50 0.31
C ARG A 60 20.97 5.26 0.50
N VAL A 61 21.35 4.83 1.71
CA VAL A 61 22.71 4.41 2.03
C VAL A 61 22.66 2.90 2.17
N GLY A 62 23.35 2.19 1.27
CA GLY A 62 23.54 0.74 1.31
C GLY A 62 22.81 -0.03 0.20
N SER A 63 23.56 -0.90 -0.47
CA SER A 63 23.09 -2.00 -1.29
C SER A 63 23.22 -3.28 -0.47
N SER A 64 22.14 -4.04 -0.33
CA SER A 64 22.20 -5.36 0.32
C SER A 64 22.58 -6.42 -0.69
N THR A 65 23.59 -7.22 -0.37
CA THR A 65 24.08 -8.37 -1.16
C THR A 65 23.62 -9.72 -0.59
N VAL A 66 22.63 -9.75 0.30
CA VAL A 66 22.15 -11.02 0.88
C VAL A 66 20.80 -11.38 0.24
N ASP A 67 20.68 -12.64 -0.17
CA ASP A 67 19.49 -13.23 -0.78
C ASP A 67 18.26 -13.08 0.14
N ALA A 68 17.47 -12.04 -0.13
CA ALA A 68 16.12 -11.91 0.43
C ALA A 68 15.14 -12.51 -0.58
N PRO A 69 14.10 -13.23 -0.15
CA PRO A 69 13.07 -13.73 -1.03
C PRO A 69 12.55 -12.61 -1.93
N THR A 70 12.53 -12.85 -3.23
CA THR A 70 12.06 -11.88 -4.23
C THR A 70 10.57 -12.08 -4.46
N ALA A 71 9.81 -11.01 -4.42
CA ALA A 71 8.38 -11.03 -4.75
C ALA A 71 8.21 -10.96 -6.28
N ASP A 72 8.45 -12.06 -6.96
CA ASP A 72 8.40 -12.17 -8.42
C ASP A 72 6.99 -12.42 -8.96
N ALA A 73 6.06 -12.87 -8.11
CA ALA A 73 4.65 -13.07 -8.44
C ALA A 73 3.73 -12.61 -7.29
N PRO A 74 2.43 -12.40 -7.58
CA PRO A 74 1.43 -12.18 -6.52
C PRO A 74 1.45 -13.32 -5.51
N ASN A 75 1.17 -13.00 -4.25
CA ASN A 75 1.04 -13.95 -3.16
C ASN A 75 2.34 -14.73 -2.80
N VAL A 76 3.49 -14.31 -3.30
CA VAL A 76 4.79 -14.92 -2.93
C VAL A 76 5.31 -14.33 -1.63
N VAL A 77 5.35 -13.02 -1.50
CA VAL A 77 5.83 -12.34 -0.28
C VAL A 77 4.77 -11.37 0.23
N TRP A 78 4.29 -11.62 1.43
CA TRP A 78 3.55 -10.63 2.21
C TRP A 78 4.48 -9.94 3.20
N ALA A 79 4.42 -8.63 3.24
CA ALA A 79 5.13 -7.82 4.24
C ALA A 79 4.14 -7.28 5.27
N VAL A 80 4.47 -7.42 6.54
CA VAL A 80 3.66 -6.96 7.67
C VAL A 80 4.45 -6.01 8.54
N ASP A 81 3.77 -4.97 9.04
CA ASP A 81 4.38 -3.99 9.93
C ASP A 81 3.33 -3.29 10.78
N PHE A 82 3.76 -2.72 11.92
CA PHE A 82 2.91 -1.96 12.82
C PHE A 82 3.19 -0.46 12.73
N GLN A 83 2.11 0.31 12.85
CA GLN A 83 2.16 1.74 13.11
C GLN A 83 1.36 2.09 14.34
N PHE A 84 1.67 3.24 14.93
CA PHE A 84 1.00 3.74 16.10
C PHE A 84 0.47 5.15 15.84
N ASP A 85 -0.71 5.41 16.38
CA ASP A 85 -1.36 6.72 16.44
C ASP A 85 -2.13 6.85 17.76
N ALA A 86 -2.86 7.92 17.97
CA ALA A 86 -3.72 8.12 19.12
C ALA A 86 -5.01 8.83 18.71
N ASP A 87 -6.08 8.59 19.46
CA ASP A 87 -7.29 9.39 19.35
C ASP A 87 -7.17 10.73 20.10
N GLU A 88 -8.18 11.59 19.98
CA GLU A 88 -8.22 12.92 20.61
C GLU A 88 -8.09 12.89 22.13
N HIS A 89 -8.35 11.74 22.76
CA HIS A 89 -8.20 11.52 24.18
C HIS A 89 -6.81 10.96 24.56
N GLY A 90 -5.88 10.88 23.59
CA GLY A 90 -4.55 10.32 23.79
C GLY A 90 -4.51 8.80 23.94
N ARG A 91 -5.62 8.09 23.68
CA ARG A 91 -5.66 6.64 23.76
C ARG A 91 -5.00 6.02 22.53
N PRO A 92 -4.12 5.03 22.71
CA PRO A 92 -3.33 4.48 21.61
C PRO A 92 -4.22 3.80 20.55
N ILE A 93 -3.80 3.91 19.30
CA ILE A 93 -4.32 3.19 18.15
C ILE A 93 -3.15 2.43 17.54
N LYS A 94 -3.19 1.11 17.55
CA LYS A 94 -2.22 0.24 16.89
C LYS A 94 -2.79 -0.18 15.54
N ILE A 95 -2.01 0.02 14.49
CA ILE A 95 -2.40 -0.24 13.10
C ILE A 95 -1.46 -1.30 12.56
N CYS A 96 -2.00 -2.44 12.18
CA CYS A 96 -1.29 -3.46 11.41
C CYS A 96 -1.56 -3.22 9.92
N SER A 97 -0.54 -3.32 9.09
CA SER A 97 -0.68 -3.28 7.64
C SER A 97 -0.02 -4.52 7.04
N ILE A 98 -0.74 -5.21 6.16
CA ILE A 98 -0.24 -6.38 5.43
C ILE A 98 -0.32 -6.06 3.94
N VAL A 99 0.82 -6.13 3.25
CA VAL A 99 0.98 -5.71 1.86
C VAL A 99 1.57 -6.85 1.05
N ASP A 100 0.97 -7.16 -0.09
CA ASP A 100 1.60 -8.00 -1.10
C ASP A 100 2.72 -7.21 -1.78
N GLU A 101 3.95 -7.70 -1.70
CA GLU A 101 5.12 -6.96 -2.21
C GLU A 101 5.17 -6.89 -3.73
N HIS A 102 4.53 -7.82 -4.45
CA HIS A 102 4.48 -7.80 -5.90
C HIS A 102 3.42 -6.82 -6.41
N THR A 103 2.18 -7.01 -5.97
CA THR A 103 1.03 -6.21 -6.45
C THR A 103 0.93 -4.84 -5.80
N ARG A 104 1.59 -4.63 -4.65
CA ARG A 104 1.48 -3.44 -3.80
C ARG A 104 0.11 -3.28 -3.14
N GLU A 105 -0.78 -4.25 -3.25
CA GLU A 105 -2.06 -4.23 -2.56
C GLU A 105 -1.86 -4.24 -1.05
N CYS A 106 -2.62 -3.41 -0.35
CA CYS A 106 -2.89 -3.63 1.07
C CYS A 106 -3.94 -4.74 1.17
N ILE A 107 -3.48 -5.96 1.38
CA ILE A 107 -4.32 -7.16 1.39
C ILE A 107 -5.04 -7.39 2.71
N GLY A 108 -4.63 -6.69 3.77
CA GLY A 108 -5.23 -6.81 5.09
C GLY A 108 -4.68 -5.80 6.09
N GLY A 109 -5.21 -5.87 7.28
CA GLY A 109 -4.75 -5.08 8.40
C GLY A 109 -5.78 -4.94 9.50
N LEU A 110 -5.28 -4.59 10.67
CA LEU A 110 -6.06 -4.39 11.89
C LEU A 110 -5.88 -2.96 12.39
N VAL A 111 -6.93 -2.41 12.98
CA VAL A 111 -6.89 -1.11 13.66
C VAL A 111 -7.54 -1.30 15.03
N GLU A 112 -6.74 -1.44 16.07
CA GLU A 112 -7.19 -1.83 17.41
C GLU A 112 -6.41 -1.07 18.50
N ARG A 113 -6.84 -1.15 19.74
CA ARG A 113 -6.10 -0.58 20.89
C ARG A 113 -4.82 -1.36 21.16
N SER A 114 -4.88 -2.68 20.96
CA SER A 114 -3.77 -3.62 21.12
C SER A 114 -3.96 -4.76 20.14
N ILE A 115 -2.87 -5.22 19.54
CA ILE A 115 -2.88 -6.37 18.64
C ILE A 115 -1.85 -7.35 19.20
N THR A 116 -2.32 -8.48 19.70
CA THR A 116 -1.48 -9.57 20.19
C THR A 116 -1.05 -10.49 19.03
N ALA A 117 -0.11 -11.39 19.28
CA ALA A 117 0.29 -12.40 18.31
C ALA A 117 -0.89 -13.28 17.89
N ASP A 118 -1.71 -13.75 18.85
CA ASP A 118 -2.90 -14.58 18.58
C ASP A 118 -3.92 -13.83 17.71
N ARG A 119 -4.13 -12.54 17.99
CA ARG A 119 -5.03 -11.69 17.17
C ARG A 119 -4.53 -11.52 15.75
N LEU A 120 -3.22 -11.35 15.60
CA LEU A 120 -2.56 -11.22 14.30
C LEU A 120 -2.65 -12.53 13.51
N THR A 121 -2.32 -13.66 14.14
CA THR A 121 -2.37 -14.99 13.48
C THR A 121 -3.78 -15.38 13.06
N ALA A 122 -4.80 -15.08 13.87
CA ALA A 122 -6.20 -15.26 13.48
C ALA A 122 -6.56 -14.45 12.23
N HIS A 123 -6.13 -13.20 12.16
CA HIS A 123 -6.35 -12.36 10.97
C HIS A 123 -5.58 -12.85 9.74
N LEU A 124 -4.34 -13.31 9.93
CA LEU A 124 -3.56 -13.94 8.84
C LEU A 124 -4.24 -15.21 8.31
N GLU A 125 -4.88 -15.99 9.18
CA GLU A 125 -5.62 -17.18 8.76
C GLU A 125 -6.84 -16.84 7.89
N ASP A 126 -7.59 -15.77 8.24
CA ASP A 126 -8.68 -15.26 7.40
C ASP A 126 -8.17 -14.85 6.01
N LEU A 127 -7.02 -14.21 5.95
CA LEU A 127 -6.39 -13.83 4.67
C LEU A 127 -5.93 -15.03 3.86
N VAL A 128 -5.35 -16.04 4.52
CA VAL A 128 -4.95 -17.30 3.87
C VAL A 128 -6.16 -18.05 3.33
N ALA A 129 -7.26 -18.07 4.06
CA ALA A 129 -8.50 -18.68 3.57
C ALA A 129 -9.05 -17.98 2.32
N ALA A 130 -8.86 -16.66 2.21
CA ALA A 130 -9.36 -15.87 1.08
C ALA A 130 -8.42 -15.88 -0.14
N ARG A 131 -7.11 -15.94 0.06
CA ARG A 131 -6.09 -15.68 -1.00
C ARG A 131 -5.08 -16.83 -1.19
N GLY A 132 -5.11 -17.85 -0.33
CA GLY A 132 -4.03 -18.83 -0.21
C GLY A 132 -2.87 -18.33 0.66
N ALA A 133 -2.05 -19.27 1.14
CA ALA A 133 -0.89 -18.92 1.95
C ALA A 133 0.23 -18.30 1.12
N PRO A 134 0.90 -17.25 1.61
CA PRO A 134 2.10 -16.72 0.95
C PRO A 134 3.26 -17.72 1.12
N ALA A 135 4.19 -17.71 0.18
CA ALA A 135 5.44 -18.46 0.35
C ALA A 135 6.26 -17.89 1.53
N VAL A 136 6.25 -16.58 1.70
CA VAL A 136 6.99 -15.89 2.76
C VAL A 136 6.18 -14.77 3.38
N LEU A 137 6.18 -14.70 4.72
CA LEU A 137 5.76 -13.54 5.50
C LEU A 137 7.01 -12.80 5.99
N ARG A 138 7.15 -11.54 5.60
CA ARG A 138 8.26 -10.67 5.99
C ARG A 138 7.82 -9.68 7.04
N SER A 139 8.59 -9.58 8.13
CA SER A 139 8.33 -8.63 9.23
C SER A 139 9.63 -8.10 9.83
N ASP A 140 9.54 -7.12 10.71
CA ASP A 140 10.61 -6.80 11.65
C ASP A 140 10.71 -7.85 12.77
N ASN A 141 11.57 -7.61 13.77
CA ASN A 141 11.75 -8.48 14.93
C ASN A 141 10.87 -8.05 16.12
N GLY A 142 9.69 -7.52 15.87
CA GLY A 142 8.73 -7.21 16.94
C GLY A 142 8.30 -8.46 17.71
N PRO A 143 7.99 -8.34 19.01
CA PRO A 143 7.65 -9.49 19.85
C PRO A 143 6.44 -10.27 19.34
N GLU A 144 5.50 -9.65 18.67
CA GLU A 144 4.35 -10.31 18.08
C GLU A 144 4.75 -11.21 16.90
N PHE A 145 5.79 -10.84 16.17
CA PHE A 145 6.24 -11.57 14.97
C PHE A 145 7.17 -12.74 15.31
N ILE A 146 7.96 -12.63 16.39
CA ILE A 146 8.89 -13.69 16.84
C ILE A 146 8.25 -14.63 17.86
N SER A 147 6.94 -14.61 18.03
CA SER A 147 6.19 -15.39 18.97
C SER A 147 6.02 -16.87 18.54
N GLU A 148 5.79 -17.76 19.51
CA GLU A 148 5.44 -19.15 19.25
C GLU A 148 4.17 -19.24 18.40
N ALA A 149 3.15 -18.43 18.70
CA ALA A 149 1.90 -18.37 17.93
C ALA A 149 2.13 -18.06 16.45
N MET A 150 3.09 -17.19 16.13
CA MET A 150 3.46 -16.89 14.73
C MET A 150 4.20 -18.06 14.07
N ALA A 151 5.10 -18.72 14.81
CA ALA A 151 5.80 -19.91 14.32
C ALA A 151 4.83 -21.07 14.05
N ASP A 152 3.88 -21.30 14.95
CA ASP A 152 2.83 -22.31 14.80
C ASP A 152 1.90 -22.00 13.62
N TRP A 153 1.51 -20.74 13.46
CA TRP A 153 0.72 -20.31 12.31
C TRP A 153 1.43 -20.56 10.98
N ALA A 154 2.70 -20.23 10.91
CA ALA A 154 3.50 -20.41 9.70
C ALA A 154 3.65 -21.91 9.35
N GLY A 155 3.96 -22.73 10.35
CA GLY A 155 4.13 -24.18 10.19
C GLY A 155 5.12 -24.50 9.07
N THR A 156 4.69 -25.37 8.14
CA THR A 156 5.47 -25.72 6.94
C THR A 156 5.00 -25.01 5.66
N ARG A 157 3.92 -24.24 5.74
CA ARG A 157 3.27 -23.62 4.55
C ARG A 157 3.82 -22.23 4.20
N THR A 158 4.36 -21.51 5.18
CA THR A 158 4.83 -20.14 5.01
C THR A 158 6.18 -19.95 5.67
N GLY A 159 7.17 -19.49 4.92
CA GLY A 159 8.46 -19.10 5.48
C GLY A 159 8.35 -17.78 6.26
N LEU A 160 8.99 -17.71 7.41
CA LEU A 160 9.12 -16.45 8.16
C LEU A 160 10.46 -15.79 7.82
N SER A 161 10.42 -14.56 7.34
CA SER A 161 11.60 -13.76 6.97
C SER A 161 11.70 -12.53 7.84
N TYR A 162 12.57 -12.59 8.85
CA TYR A 162 12.81 -11.48 9.75
C TYR A 162 13.88 -10.54 9.20
N ILE A 163 13.64 -9.24 9.35
CA ILE A 163 14.57 -8.20 8.91
C ILE A 163 15.62 -7.99 10.00
N PRO A 164 16.92 -8.16 9.70
CA PRO A 164 17.96 -7.94 10.68
C PRO A 164 17.92 -6.49 11.23
N PRO A 165 18.22 -6.29 12.51
CA PRO A 165 18.38 -4.95 13.08
C PRO A 165 19.35 -4.11 12.24
N GLY A 166 19.00 -2.85 11.99
CA GLY A 166 19.80 -1.94 11.18
C GLY A 166 19.69 -2.10 9.66
N SER A 167 18.77 -2.95 9.18
CA SER A 167 18.53 -3.18 7.76
C SER A 167 17.10 -2.80 7.31
N PRO A 168 16.58 -1.61 7.65
CA PRO A 168 15.19 -1.24 7.38
C PRO A 168 14.85 -1.25 5.87
N TRP A 169 15.83 -1.04 4.99
CA TRP A 169 15.60 -1.09 3.53
C TRP A 169 15.06 -2.43 3.01
N ARG A 170 15.16 -3.50 3.79
CA ARG A 170 14.62 -4.82 3.44
C ARG A 170 13.11 -4.92 3.58
N ASN A 171 12.48 -4.05 4.37
CA ASN A 171 11.02 -3.93 4.51
C ASN A 171 10.44 -2.75 3.70
N GLY A 172 11.17 -2.33 2.66
CA GLY A 172 10.92 -1.08 1.95
C GLY A 172 9.52 -0.94 1.36
N TYR A 173 8.80 -2.04 1.13
CA TYR A 173 7.46 -2.00 0.55
C TYR A 173 6.41 -1.62 1.58
N VAL A 174 6.37 -2.31 2.71
CA VAL A 174 5.44 -1.97 3.79
C VAL A 174 5.82 -0.66 4.48
N GLU A 175 7.11 -0.34 4.59
CA GLU A 175 7.56 0.98 5.06
C GLU A 175 7.10 2.11 4.12
N SER A 176 7.18 1.88 2.80
CA SER A 176 6.66 2.82 1.81
C SER A 176 5.15 2.98 1.95
N PHE A 177 4.41 1.89 2.13
CA PHE A 177 2.98 1.90 2.40
C PHE A 177 2.66 2.67 3.69
N ASN A 178 3.34 2.34 4.79
CA ASN A 178 3.18 2.98 6.08
C ASN A 178 3.51 4.49 6.04
N SER A 179 4.46 4.88 5.22
CA SER A 179 4.75 6.28 4.96
C SER A 179 3.63 6.99 4.20
N ARG A 180 2.89 6.28 3.33
CA ARG A 180 1.74 6.84 2.59
C ARG A 180 0.52 7.00 3.48
N ILE A 181 0.16 5.96 4.22
CA ILE A 181 -0.97 6.07 5.16
C ILE A 181 -0.69 7.18 6.20
N ARG A 182 0.55 7.32 6.69
CA ARG A 182 0.94 8.42 7.59
C ARG A 182 0.70 9.79 6.96
N ASP A 183 1.15 10.01 5.74
CA ASP A 183 1.08 11.31 5.07
C ASP A 183 -0.33 11.61 4.53
N GLU A 184 -0.99 10.61 3.94
CA GLU A 184 -2.22 10.77 3.17
C GLU A 184 -3.50 10.53 4.00
N CYS A 185 -3.38 9.92 5.20
CA CYS A 185 -4.50 9.61 6.09
C CYS A 185 -4.27 10.13 7.52
N LEU A 186 -3.26 9.59 8.23
CA LEU A 186 -3.14 9.82 9.67
C LEU A 186 -2.82 11.28 10.01
N ASN A 187 -1.94 11.94 9.25
CA ASN A 187 -1.54 13.33 9.52
C ASN A 187 -2.59 14.39 9.12
N ILE A 188 -3.63 14.00 8.42
CA ILE A 188 -4.68 14.93 7.96
C ILE A 188 -6.03 14.69 8.64
N ASN A 189 -6.14 13.67 9.50
CA ASN A 189 -7.34 13.34 10.25
C ASN A 189 -7.07 13.34 11.75
N SER A 190 -8.07 13.73 12.53
CA SER A 190 -8.14 13.52 13.97
C SER A 190 -9.18 12.46 14.27
N PHE A 191 -8.88 11.52 15.16
CA PHE A 191 -9.75 10.39 15.44
C PHE A 191 -10.50 10.59 16.77
N TYR A 192 -11.83 10.72 16.72
CA TYR A 192 -12.66 10.87 17.93
C TYR A 192 -12.77 9.57 18.74
N SER A 193 -12.65 8.42 18.08
CA SER A 193 -12.77 7.10 18.69
C SER A 193 -12.00 6.05 17.89
N LEU A 194 -11.87 4.85 18.45
CA LEU A 194 -11.32 3.71 17.72
C LEU A 194 -12.16 3.36 16.48
N LEU A 195 -13.49 3.34 16.63
CA LEU A 195 -14.40 3.06 15.51
C LEU A 195 -14.23 4.09 14.38
N HIS A 196 -14.13 5.38 14.73
CA HIS A 196 -13.86 6.43 13.74
C HIS A 196 -12.53 6.20 13.01
N ALA A 197 -11.46 5.83 13.74
CA ALA A 197 -10.18 5.49 13.14
C ALA A 197 -10.27 4.25 12.23
N GLN A 198 -11.02 3.22 12.62
CA GLN A 198 -11.26 2.03 11.81
C GLN A 198 -11.92 2.35 10.48
N VAL A 199 -12.95 3.20 10.49
CA VAL A 199 -13.66 3.63 9.28
C VAL A 199 -12.73 4.43 8.36
N ILE A 200 -12.12 5.51 8.87
CA ILE A 200 -11.27 6.41 8.06
C ILE A 200 -10.05 5.67 7.48
N ILE A 201 -9.42 4.82 8.27
CA ILE A 201 -8.27 4.05 7.80
C ILE A 201 -8.71 2.96 6.82
N GLY A 202 -9.89 2.36 7.04
CA GLY A 202 -10.48 1.40 6.12
C GLY A 202 -10.77 2.02 4.74
N ASP A 203 -11.46 3.14 4.72
CA ASP A 203 -11.78 3.91 3.50
C ASP A 203 -10.49 4.32 2.75
N TRP A 204 -9.47 4.77 3.50
CA TRP A 204 -8.19 5.11 2.88
C TRP A 204 -7.48 3.89 2.27
N LYS A 205 -7.55 2.70 2.90
CA LYS A 205 -6.97 1.47 2.34
C LYS A 205 -7.71 1.03 1.08
N ASP A 206 -9.02 1.19 1.04
CA ASP A 206 -9.82 0.92 -0.15
C ASP A 206 -9.46 1.88 -1.29
N GLU A 207 -9.40 3.18 -1.01
CA GLU A 207 -8.93 4.21 -1.94
C GLU A 207 -7.51 3.91 -2.45
N TYR A 208 -6.61 3.47 -1.56
CA TYR A 208 -5.24 3.09 -1.91
C TYR A 208 -5.20 1.94 -2.91
N ASN A 209 -6.02 0.91 -2.72
CA ASN A 209 -6.03 -0.26 -3.58
C ASN A 209 -6.72 0.00 -4.93
N HIS A 210 -7.84 0.73 -4.92
CA HIS A 210 -8.74 0.80 -6.08
C HIS A 210 -8.64 2.09 -6.88
N HIS A 211 -8.17 3.18 -6.28
CA HIS A 211 -8.17 4.50 -6.93
C HIS A 211 -6.79 5.15 -6.98
N ARG A 212 -5.93 4.88 -6.00
CA ARG A 212 -4.61 5.49 -5.94
C ARG A 212 -3.65 4.92 -6.97
N ARG A 213 -3.27 5.72 -7.97
CA ARG A 213 -2.31 5.33 -9.01
C ARG A 213 -0.87 5.31 -8.53
N HIS A 214 -0.14 4.26 -8.90
CA HIS A 214 1.25 4.03 -8.52
C HIS A 214 2.21 4.15 -9.70
N SER A 215 3.18 5.04 -9.61
CA SER A 215 4.19 5.21 -10.68
C SER A 215 5.05 3.96 -10.89
N SER A 216 5.28 3.16 -9.84
CA SER A 216 6.01 1.90 -9.94
C SER A 216 5.21 0.78 -10.62
N LEU A 217 3.90 0.96 -10.78
CA LEU A 217 2.99 0.04 -11.47
C LEU A 217 2.51 0.63 -12.81
N GLY A 218 3.29 1.49 -13.44
CA GLY A 218 2.88 2.14 -14.68
C GLY A 218 1.66 3.04 -14.53
N TYR A 219 1.42 3.59 -13.34
CA TYR A 219 0.23 4.38 -12.97
C TYR A 219 -1.09 3.57 -12.95
N LEU A 220 -1.01 2.26 -12.87
CA LEU A 220 -2.15 1.44 -12.46
C LEU A 220 -2.37 1.58 -10.95
N THR A 221 -3.58 1.27 -10.51
CA THR A 221 -3.86 1.02 -9.10
C THR A 221 -3.34 -0.37 -8.71
N PRO A 222 -3.07 -0.64 -7.43
CA PRO A 222 -2.68 -1.98 -6.98
C PRO A 222 -3.66 -3.07 -7.44
N ALA A 223 -4.97 -2.85 -7.30
CA ALA A 223 -5.99 -3.80 -7.71
C ALA A 223 -6.07 -4.01 -9.24
N GLU A 224 -5.85 -2.96 -10.04
CA GLU A 224 -5.75 -3.09 -11.50
C GLU A 224 -4.53 -3.95 -11.88
N TYR A 225 -3.39 -3.69 -11.24
CA TYR A 225 -2.15 -4.44 -11.50
C TYR A 225 -2.29 -5.90 -11.08
N ALA A 226 -2.87 -6.18 -9.92
CA ALA A 226 -3.12 -7.54 -9.44
C ALA A 226 -4.00 -8.35 -10.43
N ARG A 227 -5.07 -7.74 -10.95
CA ARG A 227 -5.92 -8.38 -11.98
C ARG A 227 -5.16 -8.70 -13.26
N GLN A 228 -4.27 -7.82 -13.71
CA GLN A 228 -3.41 -8.09 -14.87
C GLN A 228 -2.48 -9.27 -14.64
N CYS A 229 -1.85 -9.37 -13.46
CA CYS A 229 -1.00 -10.49 -13.11
C CYS A 229 -1.78 -11.82 -13.11
N THR A 230 -2.98 -11.87 -12.54
CA THR A 230 -3.81 -13.07 -12.50
C THR A 230 -4.20 -13.51 -13.91
N HIS A 231 -4.65 -12.58 -14.75
CA HIS A 231 -5.01 -12.89 -16.14
C HIS A 231 -3.82 -13.41 -16.96
N GLN A 232 -2.62 -12.88 -16.73
CA GLN A 232 -1.42 -13.33 -17.42
C GLN A 232 -1.04 -14.76 -17.00
N MET A 233 -1.12 -15.09 -15.71
CA MET A 233 -0.87 -16.45 -15.21
C MET A 233 -1.86 -17.46 -15.79
N GLU A 234 -3.16 -17.16 -15.82
CA GLU A 234 -4.19 -18.02 -16.42
C GLU A 234 -3.97 -18.25 -17.92
N THR A 235 -3.48 -17.25 -18.65
CA THR A 235 -3.20 -17.34 -20.07
C THR A 235 -1.98 -18.21 -20.35
N ASP A 236 -0.92 -18.06 -19.55
CA ASP A 236 0.31 -18.85 -19.68
C ASP A 236 0.06 -20.32 -19.35
N ASP A 237 -0.70 -20.62 -18.28
CA ASP A 237 -1.11 -21.99 -17.94
C ASP A 237 -1.95 -22.63 -19.06
N SER A 238 -2.85 -21.86 -19.66
CA SER A 238 -3.70 -22.34 -20.77
C SER A 238 -2.92 -22.62 -22.06
N GLN A 239 -1.80 -21.96 -22.28
CA GLN A 239 -0.90 -22.21 -23.41
C GLN A 239 -0.03 -23.44 -23.18
N ASN A 240 0.46 -23.67 -21.96
CA ASN A 240 1.27 -24.83 -21.61
C ASN A 240 0.49 -26.15 -21.70
N VAL A 241 -0.80 -26.15 -21.32
CA VAL A 241 -1.68 -27.32 -21.42
C VAL A 241 -2.00 -27.72 -22.88
N ARG A 242 -1.85 -26.81 -23.85
CA ARG A 242 -2.09 -27.08 -25.28
C ARG A 242 -0.88 -27.61 -26.04
N THR A 243 0.28 -27.63 -25.39
CA THR A 243 1.56 -28.08 -25.97
C THR A 243 2.01 -29.46 -25.49
N GLU A 244 1.28 -30.11 -24.61
CA GLU A 244 1.40 -31.52 -24.21
C GLU A 244 0.34 -32.38 -24.93
#